data_a59f02630417b8c4e95bb92f9076173a
#
_entry.id   a59f02630417b8c4e95bb92f9076173a
#
_cell.length_a   1.000
_cell.length_b   1.000
_cell.length_c   1.000
_cell.angle_alpha   90.00
_cell.angle_beta   90.00
_cell.angle_gamma   90.00
#
_symmetry.space_group_name_H-M   'P 1'
#
loop_
_entity.id
_entity.type
_entity.pdbx_description
1 polymer ?
#
loop_
_entity_poly.entity_id
_entity_poly.type
_entity_poly.pdbx_seq_one_letter_code
_entity_poly.pdbx_strand_id
1 'polypeptide(L)'
;MRKTQLLVVLSIVILSITAANSQNKQKKNQPLFSNFIYEGKDQVYIDNPLKSDEFYTPVLQGCYPDPAITKKGDDYYMVCSSFAMFPGVPIFHSKDLVNWTDLGGVLNDVTQFSPHDTGISQGVYAPGITYNPHND
;
A
#
# COMPACT_ATOMS: atom_id res chain seq x y z
N MET A 1 3.42 -35.05 -46.17
CA MET A 1 3.13 -33.71 -45.62
C MET A 1 1.98 -33.65 -44.60
N ARG A 2 0.92 -34.50 -44.68
CA ARG A 2 -0.24 -34.43 -43.74
C ARG A 2 0.05 -34.92 -42.28
N LYS A 3 0.94 -35.90 -42.09
CA LYS A 3 1.21 -36.44 -40.71
C LYS A 3 2.03 -35.49 -39.82
N THR A 4 2.96 -34.73 -40.37
CA THR A 4 3.80 -33.79 -39.64
C THR A 4 3.01 -32.56 -39.17
N GLN A 5 2.07 -32.07 -39.96
CA GLN A 5 1.18 -30.96 -39.60
C GLN A 5 0.23 -31.34 -38.46
N LEU A 6 -0.27 -32.58 -38.44
CA LEU A 6 -1.17 -33.05 -37.39
C LEU A 6 -0.45 -33.18 -36.03
N LEU A 7 0.81 -33.59 -36.02
CA LEU A 7 1.65 -33.67 -34.80
C LEU A 7 1.98 -32.30 -34.21
N VAL A 8 2.24 -31.27 -35.03
CA VAL A 8 2.51 -29.92 -34.58
C VAL A 8 1.26 -29.28 -33.96
N VAL A 9 0.10 -29.45 -34.59
CA VAL A 9 -1.17 -28.92 -34.03
C VAL A 9 -1.51 -29.61 -32.70
N LEU A 10 -1.32 -30.92 -32.61
CA LEU A 10 -1.57 -31.65 -31.36
C LEU A 10 -0.62 -31.20 -30.21
N SER A 11 0.66 -30.91 -30.52
CA SER A 11 1.63 -30.39 -29.53
C SER A 11 1.25 -29.00 -29.02
N ILE A 12 0.77 -28.10 -29.90
CA ILE A 12 0.35 -26.75 -29.51
C ILE A 12 -0.91 -26.80 -28.64
N VAL A 13 -1.86 -27.69 -28.94
CA VAL A 13 -3.07 -27.87 -28.11
C VAL A 13 -2.73 -28.42 -26.73
N ILE A 14 -1.81 -29.36 -26.61
CA ILE A 14 -1.38 -29.92 -25.33
C ILE A 14 -0.65 -28.86 -24.50
N LEU A 15 0.23 -28.02 -25.12
CA LEU A 15 0.90 -26.92 -24.42
C LEU A 15 -0.09 -25.88 -23.90
N SER A 16 -1.13 -25.55 -24.66
CA SER A 16 -2.14 -24.57 -24.24
C SER A 16 -3.01 -25.09 -23.10
N ILE A 17 -3.32 -26.38 -23.05
CA ILE A 17 -4.08 -27.00 -21.95
C ILE A 17 -3.26 -27.06 -20.66
N THR A 18 -1.95 -27.33 -20.75
CA THR A 18 -1.07 -27.35 -19.56
C THR A 18 -0.86 -25.94 -19.01
N ALA A 19 -0.72 -24.91 -19.84
CA ALA A 19 -0.63 -23.52 -19.40
C ALA A 19 -1.93 -23.02 -18.73
N ALA A 20 -3.09 -23.37 -19.28
CA ALA A 20 -4.39 -23.02 -18.68
C ALA A 20 -4.63 -23.72 -17.34
N ASN A 21 -4.20 -24.99 -17.19
CA ASN A 21 -4.28 -25.71 -15.91
C ASN A 21 -3.28 -25.18 -14.86
N SER A 22 -2.12 -24.68 -15.28
CA SER A 22 -1.15 -24.03 -14.38
C SER A 22 -1.70 -22.72 -13.82
N GLN A 23 -2.34 -21.90 -14.63
CA GLN A 23 -2.96 -20.64 -14.16
C GLN A 23 -4.15 -20.88 -13.23
N ASN A 24 -4.92 -21.95 -13.45
CA ASN A 24 -6.05 -22.28 -12.57
C ASN A 24 -5.62 -22.90 -11.24
N LYS A 25 -4.46 -23.57 -11.15
CA LYS A 25 -3.89 -24.05 -9.89
C LYS A 25 -3.35 -22.92 -9.00
N GLN A 26 -2.78 -21.85 -9.59
CA GLN A 26 -2.26 -20.71 -8.84
C GLN A 26 -3.38 -19.87 -8.21
N LYS A 27 -4.54 -19.77 -8.85
CA LYS A 27 -5.71 -19.06 -8.30
C LYS A 27 -6.36 -19.74 -7.10
N LYS A 28 -6.15 -21.05 -6.88
CA LYS A 28 -6.86 -21.82 -5.86
C LYS A 28 -6.26 -21.69 -4.45
N ASN A 29 -5.06 -21.13 -4.31
CA ASN A 29 -4.32 -21.03 -3.04
C ASN A 29 -4.05 -19.60 -2.58
N GLN A 30 -4.64 -18.59 -3.23
CA GLN A 30 -4.54 -17.22 -2.74
C GLN A 30 -5.61 -17.00 -1.66
N PRO A 31 -5.25 -16.54 -0.48
CA PRO A 31 -6.24 -16.15 0.52
C PRO A 31 -7.07 -14.98 -0.03
N LEU A 32 -8.39 -15.15 0.01
CA LEU A 32 -9.34 -14.11 -0.40
C LEU A 32 -9.88 -13.48 0.87
N PHE A 33 -9.54 -12.21 1.08
CA PHE A 33 -10.11 -11.40 2.14
C PHE A 33 -11.10 -10.42 1.51
N SER A 34 -12.32 -10.38 2.02
CA SER A 34 -13.33 -9.39 1.60
C SER A 34 -13.16 -8.09 2.37
N ASN A 35 -12.71 -8.17 3.62
CA ASN A 35 -12.42 -7.03 4.48
C ASN A 35 -11.49 -7.47 5.62
N PHE A 36 -10.91 -6.48 6.28
CA PHE A 36 -10.24 -6.60 7.56
C PHE A 36 -10.87 -5.57 8.50
N ILE A 37 -11.38 -6.03 9.64
CA ILE A 37 -11.99 -5.15 10.64
C ILE A 37 -11.23 -5.32 11.95
N TYR A 38 -10.77 -4.18 12.51
CA TYR A 38 -10.20 -4.11 13.84
C TYR A 38 -11.12 -3.28 14.74
N GLU A 39 -11.58 -3.86 15.84
CA GLU A 39 -12.57 -3.24 16.72
C GLU A 39 -11.97 -2.60 17.99
N GLY A 40 -10.65 -2.59 18.12
CA GLY A 40 -9.98 -1.97 19.28
C GLY A 40 -10.28 -2.65 20.61
N LYS A 41 -10.51 -3.97 20.60
CA LYS A 41 -10.86 -4.75 21.81
C LYS A 41 -9.68 -5.54 22.40
N ASP A 42 -8.45 -5.15 22.09
CA ASP A 42 -7.28 -5.78 22.69
C ASP A 42 -7.20 -5.45 24.19
N GLN A 43 -6.67 -6.40 24.95
CA GLN A 43 -6.58 -6.30 26.40
C GLN A 43 -5.84 -5.03 26.86
N VAL A 44 -4.84 -4.60 26.10
CA VAL A 44 -4.05 -3.39 26.41
C VAL A 44 -4.92 -2.12 26.47
N TYR A 45 -5.93 -2.00 25.63
CA TYR A 45 -6.87 -0.85 25.63
C TYR A 45 -7.92 -0.96 26.73
N ILE A 46 -8.31 -2.21 27.08
CA ILE A 46 -9.24 -2.47 28.20
C ILE A 46 -8.58 -2.14 29.52
N ASP A 47 -7.32 -2.51 29.68
CA ASP A 47 -6.54 -2.27 30.92
C ASP A 47 -6.09 -0.81 31.08
N ASN A 48 -6.00 -0.06 29.98
CA ASN A 48 -5.54 1.33 29.95
C ASN A 48 -6.55 2.23 29.23
N PRO A 49 -7.77 2.41 29.77
CA PRO A 49 -8.77 3.27 29.16
C PRO A 49 -8.32 4.73 29.16
N LEU A 50 -8.50 5.42 28.03
CA LEU A 50 -8.16 6.83 27.89
C LEU A 50 -9.16 7.72 28.65
N LYS A 51 -8.67 8.82 29.23
CA LYS A 51 -9.47 9.97 29.65
C LYS A 51 -9.77 10.86 28.43
N SER A 52 -10.63 11.84 28.64
CA SER A 52 -11.12 12.72 27.56
C SER A 52 -10.05 13.60 26.90
N ASP A 53 -8.91 13.79 27.57
CA ASP A 53 -7.77 14.63 27.16
C ASP A 53 -6.52 13.80 26.84
N GLU A 54 -6.64 12.50 26.76
CA GLU A 54 -5.55 11.56 26.50
C GLU A 54 -5.69 10.91 25.13
N PHE A 55 -4.58 10.47 24.57
CA PHE A 55 -4.54 9.63 23.35
C PHE A 55 -3.40 8.62 23.44
N TYR A 56 -3.54 7.52 22.71
CA TYR A 56 -2.49 6.50 22.63
C TYR A 56 -1.36 6.95 21.70
N THR A 57 -0.14 6.55 22.03
CA THR A 57 1.03 6.68 21.15
C THR A 57 1.56 5.30 20.77
N PRO A 58 2.02 5.13 19.50
CA PRO A 58 2.04 6.13 18.43
C PRO A 58 0.66 6.47 17.90
N VAL A 59 0.41 7.72 17.50
CA VAL A 59 -0.87 8.19 16.92
C VAL A 59 -1.16 7.55 15.55
N LEU A 60 -0.13 7.06 14.88
CA LEU A 60 -0.21 6.31 13.63
C LEU A 60 0.68 5.07 13.76
N GLN A 61 0.06 3.89 13.79
CA GLN A 61 0.77 2.62 13.92
C GLN A 61 1.25 2.15 12.54
N GLY A 62 2.48 1.67 12.48
CA GLY A 62 3.10 1.16 11.27
C GLY A 62 4.52 1.68 11.05
N CYS A 63 5.01 1.54 9.82
CA CYS A 63 6.33 2.01 9.40
C CYS A 63 6.18 3.30 8.60
N TYR A 64 6.18 4.44 9.28
CA TYR A 64 6.02 5.77 8.70
C TYR A 64 7.18 6.70 9.14
N PRO A 65 8.41 6.41 8.72
CA PRO A 65 9.58 7.18 9.10
C PRO A 65 9.67 8.53 8.35
N ASP A 66 10.46 9.44 8.88
CA ASP A 66 10.77 10.75 8.30
C ASP A 66 9.51 11.57 7.99
N PRO A 67 8.58 11.77 8.93
CA PRO A 67 7.35 12.49 8.67
C PRO A 67 7.62 13.97 8.38
N ALA A 68 7.03 14.49 7.29
CA ALA A 68 6.96 15.91 7.00
C ALA A 68 5.51 16.36 7.00
N ILE A 69 5.21 17.45 7.72
CA ILE A 69 3.85 17.95 7.92
C ILE A 69 3.72 19.36 7.37
N THR A 70 2.59 19.64 6.71
CA THR A 70 2.17 20.99 6.32
C THR A 70 0.76 21.29 6.80
N LYS A 71 0.41 22.55 6.89
CA LYS A 71 -0.93 23.00 7.29
C LYS A 71 -1.57 23.84 6.18
N LYS A 72 -2.86 23.57 5.87
CA LYS A 72 -3.72 24.39 5.02
C LYS A 72 -5.02 24.69 5.77
N GLY A 73 -5.23 25.94 6.18
CA GLY A 73 -6.37 26.28 7.03
C GLY A 73 -6.35 25.51 8.35
N ASP A 74 -7.39 24.72 8.61
CA ASP A 74 -7.48 23.84 9.79
C ASP A 74 -7.12 22.38 9.50
N ASP A 75 -6.59 22.13 8.31
CA ASP A 75 -6.20 20.80 7.87
C ASP A 75 -4.69 20.60 7.96
N TYR A 76 -4.28 19.44 8.44
CA TYR A 76 -2.89 18.99 8.47
C TYR A 76 -2.71 17.84 7.48
N TYR A 77 -1.63 17.90 6.72
CA TYR A 77 -1.22 16.85 5.79
C TYR A 77 0.17 16.39 6.13
N MET A 78 0.36 15.09 6.15
CA MET A 78 1.64 14.46 6.46
C MET A 78 2.02 13.49 5.36
N VAL A 79 3.31 13.48 4.99
CA VAL A 79 3.93 12.49 4.12
C VAL A 79 5.08 11.82 4.84
N CYS A 80 5.37 10.56 4.48
CA CYS A 80 6.43 9.77 5.08
C CYS A 80 7.28 9.06 4.02
N SER A 81 8.48 8.63 4.41
CA SER A 81 9.30 7.73 3.60
C SER A 81 8.57 6.43 3.32
N SER A 82 8.73 5.90 2.11
CA SER A 82 8.13 4.64 1.69
C SER A 82 9.15 3.58 1.26
N PHE A 83 10.42 3.95 1.15
CA PHE A 83 11.46 3.05 0.63
C PHE A 83 11.03 2.40 -0.69
N ALA A 84 11.10 1.08 -0.79
CA ALA A 84 10.65 0.30 -1.94
C ALA A 84 9.16 -0.09 -1.89
N MET A 85 8.38 0.44 -0.94
CA MET A 85 6.94 0.16 -0.86
C MET A 85 6.14 0.94 -1.91
N PHE A 86 5.10 0.30 -2.43
CA PHE A 86 4.20 0.89 -3.40
C PHE A 86 2.73 0.74 -2.93
N PRO A 87 1.89 1.78 -3.03
CA PRO A 87 2.17 3.13 -3.52
C PRO A 87 3.23 3.87 -2.69
N GLY A 88 4.06 4.70 -3.36
CA GLY A 88 5.13 5.44 -2.70
C GLY A 88 4.66 6.75 -2.10
N VAL A 89 5.37 7.23 -1.07
CA VAL A 89 5.06 8.46 -0.35
C VAL A 89 3.63 8.45 0.19
N PRO A 90 3.34 7.67 1.26
CA PRO A 90 2.03 7.68 1.88
C PRO A 90 1.68 9.08 2.36
N ILE A 91 0.43 9.49 2.14
CA ILE A 91 -0.10 10.80 2.54
C ILE A 91 -1.30 10.63 3.45
N PHE A 92 -1.29 11.38 4.53
CA PHE A 92 -2.31 11.36 5.56
C PHE A 92 -2.89 12.74 5.79
N HIS A 93 -4.14 12.78 6.22
CA HIS A 93 -4.87 13.98 6.60
C HIS A 93 -5.33 13.91 8.04
N SER A 94 -5.25 15.03 8.76
CA SER A 94 -5.77 15.18 10.13
C SER A 94 -6.31 16.58 10.36
N LYS A 95 -7.23 16.70 11.33
CA LYS A 95 -7.72 17.98 11.87
C LYS A 95 -7.10 18.32 13.23
N ASP A 96 -6.48 17.36 13.90
CA ASP A 96 -6.06 17.46 15.30
C ASP A 96 -4.66 16.92 15.59
N LEU A 97 -3.95 16.42 14.57
CA LEU A 97 -2.62 15.78 14.67
C LEU A 97 -2.62 14.44 15.45
N VAL A 98 -3.77 13.97 15.89
CA VAL A 98 -3.95 12.71 16.61
C VAL A 98 -4.65 11.69 15.73
N ASN A 99 -5.77 12.07 15.13
CA ASN A 99 -6.56 11.21 14.28
C ASN A 99 -6.19 11.44 12.81
N TRP A 100 -5.53 10.45 12.22
CA TRP A 100 -5.02 10.50 10.87
C TRP A 100 -5.84 9.60 9.94
N THR A 101 -6.23 10.12 8.79
CA THR A 101 -6.88 9.40 7.71
C THR A 101 -5.87 9.16 6.60
N ASP A 102 -5.70 7.92 6.17
CA ASP A 102 -4.88 7.55 5.01
C ASP A 102 -5.58 8.00 3.73
N LEU A 103 -4.89 8.79 2.92
CA LEU A 103 -5.34 9.25 1.60
C LEU A 103 -4.69 8.45 0.45
N GLY A 104 -3.89 7.45 0.75
CA GLY A 104 -3.15 6.64 -0.21
C GLY A 104 -1.70 7.09 -0.39
N GLY A 105 -1.15 6.90 -1.58
CA GLY A 105 0.22 7.30 -1.92
C GLY A 105 0.28 8.35 -3.02
N VAL A 106 1.21 9.28 -2.89
CA VAL A 106 1.46 10.33 -3.90
C VAL A 106 2.00 9.72 -5.20
N LEU A 107 2.89 8.71 -5.07
CA LEU A 107 3.44 7.96 -6.18
C LEU A 107 2.61 6.67 -6.36
N ASN A 108 1.49 6.77 -7.07
CA ASN A 108 0.51 5.69 -7.22
C ASN A 108 0.46 5.09 -8.63
N ASP A 109 1.33 5.52 -9.53
CA ASP A 109 1.50 4.98 -10.88
C ASP A 109 2.92 4.42 -11.05
N VAL A 110 3.03 3.23 -11.63
CA VAL A 110 4.32 2.56 -11.87
C VAL A 110 5.25 3.32 -12.81
N THR A 111 4.72 4.27 -13.59
CA THR A 111 5.52 5.18 -14.42
C THR A 111 6.18 6.29 -13.61
N GLN A 112 5.65 6.63 -12.43
CA GLN A 112 6.23 7.60 -11.52
C GLN A 112 7.32 6.95 -10.64
N PHE A 113 7.06 5.75 -10.17
CA PHE A 113 7.98 4.98 -9.34
C PHE A 113 7.68 3.48 -9.47
N SER A 114 8.69 2.70 -9.83
CA SER A 114 8.61 1.24 -9.84
C SER A 114 9.58 0.66 -8.80
N PRO A 115 9.08 -0.08 -7.81
CA PRO A 115 9.93 -0.73 -6.80
C PRO A 115 10.58 -2.03 -7.30
N HIS A 116 10.30 -2.48 -8.52
CA HIS A 116 10.63 -3.83 -9.01
C HIS A 116 12.13 -4.17 -8.89
N ASP A 117 13.01 -3.20 -9.18
CA ASP A 117 14.46 -3.37 -9.09
C ASP A 117 15.08 -2.63 -7.89
N THR A 118 14.25 -2.26 -6.92
CA THR A 118 14.65 -1.47 -5.75
C THR A 118 14.86 -2.40 -4.55
N GLY A 119 16.03 -2.35 -3.92
CA GLY A 119 16.29 -3.10 -2.70
C GLY A 119 15.41 -2.62 -1.53
N ILE A 120 15.18 -3.47 -0.54
CA ILE A 120 14.25 -3.24 0.58
C ILE A 120 14.49 -1.90 1.31
N SER A 121 15.78 -1.52 1.47
CA SER A 121 16.17 -0.27 2.11
C SER A 121 16.58 0.81 1.11
N GLN A 122 16.07 0.75 -0.10
CA GLN A 122 16.27 1.74 -1.15
C GLN A 122 14.92 2.33 -1.57
N GLY A 123 14.94 3.33 -2.45
CA GLY A 123 13.73 3.94 -2.98
C GLY A 123 13.51 5.36 -2.46
N VAL A 124 12.34 5.67 -1.93
CA VAL A 124 11.93 7.02 -1.59
C VAL A 124 12.13 7.32 -0.11
N TYR A 125 12.94 8.34 0.17
CA TYR A 125 13.29 8.79 1.52
C TYR A 125 12.87 10.22 1.76
N ALA A 126 12.53 10.55 3.02
CA ALA A 126 12.36 11.88 3.56
C ALA A 126 11.67 12.87 2.60
N PRO A 127 10.45 12.55 2.14
CA PRO A 127 9.72 13.44 1.27
C PRO A 127 9.38 14.74 1.99
N GLY A 128 9.41 15.87 1.26
CA GLY A 128 8.94 17.15 1.78
C GLY A 128 7.53 17.44 1.27
N ILE A 129 6.72 18.12 2.10
CA ILE A 129 5.42 18.64 1.72
C ILE A 129 5.30 20.09 2.16
N THR A 130 4.74 20.93 1.30
CA THR A 130 4.44 22.33 1.64
C THR A 130 3.16 22.75 0.95
N TYR A 131 2.39 23.60 1.63
CA TYR A 131 1.25 24.26 1.03
C TYR A 131 1.69 25.51 0.29
N ASN A 132 1.23 25.68 -0.95
CA ASN A 132 1.45 26.89 -1.73
C ASN A 132 0.13 27.67 -1.86
N PRO A 133 -0.01 28.82 -1.16
CA PRO A 133 -1.25 29.59 -1.17
C PRO A 133 -1.57 30.27 -2.51
N HIS A 134 -0.64 30.23 -3.47
CA HIS A 134 -0.83 30.85 -4.79
C HIS A 134 -1.43 29.89 -5.83
N ASN A 135 -1.48 28.59 -5.54
CA ASN A 135 -1.93 27.54 -6.47
C ASN A 135 -3.10 26.72 -5.89
N ASP A 136 -3.99 27.37 -5.18
CA ASP A 136 -5.14 26.72 -4.52
C ASP A 136 -6.17 26.18 -5.52
#